data_01774f43b7f86daf82c11a54de2049fa
#
_entry.id   01774f43b7f86daf82c11a54de2049fa
#
_cell.length_a   1.000
_cell.length_b   1.000
_cell.length_c   1.000
_cell.angle_alpha   90.00
_cell.angle_beta   90.00
_cell.angle_gamma   90.00
#
_symmetry.space_group_name_H-M   'P 1'
#
loop_
_entity.id
_entity.type
_entity.pdbx_description
1 polymer ?
#
loop_
_entity_poly.entity_id
_entity_poly.type
_entity_poly.pdbx_seq_one_letter_code
_entity_poly.pdbx_strand_id
1 'polypeptide(L)'
;KADKVYLLRHDNYSEDKSGPYREKIIKKLAKINITTKVVDVNRYRLFGIIKVVKEIIQTERENDIYLNVASGSKIHAVGCMMACMIFDDRTNIHPYYAQAKEYPQYKGNDQQTFGVEDIHPLPTYQIRTPNPKLLSALALVKKKGKLTKKEFAEDATNLDLISVGARDENYEQARFASLDKNIIQPLENEWG
;
A
#
# COMPACT_ATOMS: atom_id res chain seq x y z
N LYS A 1 -23.00 1.09 8.91
CA LYS A 1 -23.28 -0.11 8.08
C LYS A 1 -22.39 0.00 6.85
N ALA A 2 -21.66 -1.08 6.51
CA ALA A 2 -20.90 -1.11 5.27
C ALA A 2 -21.83 -1.24 4.07
N ASP A 3 -21.50 -0.59 2.96
CA ASP A 3 -22.22 -0.67 1.69
C ASP A 3 -21.58 -1.68 0.74
N LYS A 4 -20.26 -1.88 0.89
CA LYS A 4 -19.45 -2.80 0.10
C LYS A 4 -18.42 -3.52 0.97
N VAL A 5 -18.14 -4.78 0.64
CA VAL A 5 -17.11 -5.59 1.28
C VAL A 5 -16.20 -6.20 0.24
N TYR A 6 -14.89 -6.04 0.41
CA TYR A 6 -13.86 -6.72 -0.35
C TYR A 6 -13.39 -7.96 0.42
N LEU A 7 -13.40 -9.11 -0.23
CA LEU A 7 -12.89 -10.37 0.31
C LEU A 7 -11.62 -10.75 -0.44
N LEU A 8 -10.49 -10.72 0.25
CA LEU A 8 -9.22 -11.14 -0.33
C LEU A 8 -9.16 -12.68 -0.35
N ARG A 9 -8.95 -13.25 -1.54
CA ARG A 9 -8.88 -14.68 -1.78
C ARG A 9 -7.48 -15.07 -2.26
N HIS A 10 -7.00 -16.24 -1.85
CA HIS A 10 -5.75 -16.76 -2.39
C HIS A 10 -5.87 -17.06 -3.89
N ASP A 11 -4.90 -16.57 -4.68
CA ASP A 11 -4.84 -16.73 -6.13
C ASP A 11 -4.64 -18.19 -6.58
N ASN A 12 -4.03 -19.04 -5.74
CA ASN A 12 -3.98 -20.48 -5.95
C ASN A 12 -5.22 -21.15 -5.36
N TYR A 13 -6.21 -21.43 -6.20
CA TYR A 13 -7.50 -21.99 -5.79
C TYR A 13 -7.41 -23.39 -5.21
N SER A 14 -6.41 -24.20 -5.59
CA SER A 14 -6.22 -25.53 -5.04
C SER A 14 -5.77 -25.52 -3.57
N GLU A 15 -5.14 -24.42 -3.14
CA GLU A 15 -4.72 -24.20 -1.75
C GLU A 15 -5.74 -23.40 -0.92
N ASP A 16 -6.76 -22.82 -1.56
CA ASP A 16 -7.77 -21.98 -0.90
C ASP A 16 -8.84 -22.84 -0.23
N LYS A 17 -8.63 -23.17 1.04
CA LYS A 17 -9.60 -23.85 1.89
C LYS A 17 -10.71 -22.94 2.41
N SER A 18 -10.68 -21.65 2.12
CA SER A 18 -11.66 -20.67 2.61
C SER A 18 -12.97 -20.63 1.80
N GLY A 19 -13.05 -21.33 0.68
CA GLY A 19 -14.19 -21.32 -0.24
C GLY A 19 -15.56 -21.44 0.42
N PRO A 20 -15.82 -22.50 1.21
CA PRO A 20 -17.13 -22.70 1.87
C PRO A 20 -17.50 -21.57 2.86
N TYR A 21 -16.51 -21.01 3.56
CA TYR A 21 -16.74 -19.88 4.48
C TYR A 21 -17.01 -18.60 3.72
N ARG A 22 -16.27 -18.32 2.64
CA ARG A 22 -16.47 -17.17 1.77
C ARG A 22 -17.86 -17.15 1.17
N GLU A 23 -18.36 -18.28 0.67
CA GLU A 23 -19.71 -18.38 0.13
C GLU A 23 -20.78 -18.09 1.18
N LYS A 24 -20.59 -18.59 2.41
CA LYS A 24 -21.50 -18.28 3.52
C LYS A 24 -21.52 -16.78 3.85
N ILE A 25 -20.34 -16.12 3.83
CA ILE A 25 -20.22 -14.69 4.05
C ILE A 25 -20.94 -13.93 2.94
N ILE A 26 -20.68 -14.23 1.66
CA ILE A 26 -21.33 -13.58 0.52
C ILE A 26 -22.86 -13.70 0.63
N LYS A 27 -23.37 -14.90 0.90
CA LYS A 27 -24.82 -15.12 1.07
C LYS A 27 -25.43 -14.32 2.23
N LYS A 28 -24.70 -14.19 3.36
CA LYS A 28 -25.14 -13.39 4.51
C LYS A 28 -25.16 -11.90 4.18
N LEU A 29 -24.12 -11.39 3.52
CA LEU A 29 -24.02 -9.98 3.14
C LEU A 29 -25.08 -9.59 2.11
N ALA A 30 -25.35 -10.45 1.13
CA ALA A 30 -26.39 -10.23 0.15
C ALA A 30 -27.79 -10.09 0.78
N LYS A 31 -28.11 -10.87 1.83
CA LYS A 31 -29.38 -10.77 2.55
C LYS A 31 -29.62 -9.41 3.22
N ILE A 32 -28.58 -8.66 3.50
CA ILE A 32 -28.65 -7.33 4.13
C ILE A 32 -28.24 -6.21 3.16
N ASN A 33 -28.28 -6.49 1.86
CA ASN A 33 -27.98 -5.56 0.77
C ASN A 33 -26.57 -4.94 0.86
N ILE A 34 -25.57 -5.77 1.16
CA ILE A 34 -24.15 -5.37 1.10
C ILE A 34 -23.52 -6.00 -0.13
N THR A 35 -22.95 -5.16 -1.01
CA THR A 35 -22.24 -5.60 -2.20
C THR A 35 -20.92 -6.28 -1.82
N THR A 36 -20.62 -7.42 -2.42
CA THR A 36 -19.36 -8.15 -2.15
C THR A 36 -18.51 -8.23 -3.41
N LYS A 37 -17.23 -7.91 -3.30
CA LYS A 37 -16.22 -8.07 -4.35
C LYS A 37 -15.11 -9.00 -3.87
N VAL A 38 -14.85 -10.08 -4.61
CA VAL A 38 -13.73 -10.99 -4.33
C VAL A 38 -12.53 -10.55 -5.14
N VAL A 39 -11.37 -10.43 -4.49
CA VAL A 39 -10.12 -10.01 -5.11
C VAL A 39 -9.04 -11.04 -4.84
N ASP A 40 -8.36 -11.47 -5.91
CA ASP A 40 -7.31 -12.48 -5.81
C ASP A 40 -5.97 -11.86 -5.38
N VAL A 41 -5.30 -12.54 -4.46
CA VAL A 41 -4.00 -12.11 -3.95
C VAL A 41 -3.15 -13.31 -3.53
N ASN A 42 -1.87 -13.26 -3.84
CA ASN A 42 -0.93 -14.26 -3.32
C ASN A 42 -0.66 -14.03 -1.84
N ARG A 43 -1.19 -14.91 -0.99
CA ARG A 43 -1.09 -14.79 0.49
C ARG A 43 0.33 -14.94 1.04
N TYR A 44 1.30 -15.37 0.25
CA TYR A 44 2.71 -15.53 0.64
C TYR A 44 3.58 -14.35 0.21
N ARG A 45 3.06 -13.44 -0.62
CA ARG A 45 3.80 -12.31 -1.16
C ARG A 45 3.37 -11.00 -0.53
N LEU A 46 4.17 -10.51 0.40
CA LEU A 46 3.91 -9.25 1.12
C LEU A 46 3.60 -8.08 0.18
N PHE A 47 4.45 -7.85 -0.81
CA PHE A 47 4.24 -6.74 -1.77
C PHE A 47 3.03 -6.95 -2.68
N GLY A 48 2.63 -8.20 -2.94
CA GLY A 48 1.40 -8.49 -3.65
C GLY A 48 0.16 -8.07 -2.85
N ILE A 49 0.16 -8.34 -1.54
CA ILE A 49 -0.90 -7.90 -0.62
C ILE A 49 -0.97 -6.38 -0.56
N ILE A 50 0.18 -5.72 -0.36
CA ILE A 50 0.27 -4.25 -0.32
C ILE A 50 -0.28 -3.64 -1.61
N LYS A 51 0.08 -4.19 -2.78
CA LYS A 51 -0.40 -3.73 -4.08
C LYS A 51 -1.92 -3.82 -4.20
N VAL A 52 -2.49 -4.97 -3.87
CA VAL A 52 -3.95 -5.19 -3.95
C VAL A 52 -4.70 -4.26 -3.00
N VAL A 53 -4.23 -4.09 -1.76
CA VAL A 53 -4.84 -3.17 -0.81
C VAL A 53 -4.73 -1.72 -1.30
N LYS A 54 -3.59 -1.31 -1.87
CA LYS A 54 -3.43 0.00 -2.52
C LYS A 54 -4.47 0.23 -3.60
N GLU A 55 -4.68 -0.74 -4.49
CA GLU A 55 -5.66 -0.64 -5.58
C GLU A 55 -7.09 -0.48 -5.05
N ILE A 56 -7.43 -1.16 -3.95
CA ILE A 56 -8.72 -0.98 -3.26
C ILE A 56 -8.83 0.42 -2.67
N ILE A 57 -7.81 0.88 -1.94
CA ILE A 57 -7.77 2.23 -1.35
C ILE A 57 -7.94 3.30 -2.43
N GLN A 58 -7.26 3.16 -3.56
CA GLN A 58 -7.37 4.09 -4.68
C GLN A 58 -8.76 4.08 -5.34
N THR A 59 -9.37 2.90 -5.45
CA THR A 59 -10.71 2.73 -6.02
C THR A 59 -11.79 3.33 -5.11
N GLU A 60 -11.62 3.22 -3.80
CA GLU A 60 -12.58 3.67 -2.78
C GLU A 60 -12.14 4.98 -2.12
N ARG A 61 -11.35 5.79 -2.79
CA ARG A 61 -10.67 6.98 -2.23
C ARG A 61 -11.58 7.98 -1.54
N GLU A 62 -12.83 8.09 -1.98
CA GLU A 62 -13.81 9.03 -1.42
C GLU A 62 -14.69 8.39 -0.33
N ASN A 63 -14.42 7.14 0.04
CA ASN A 63 -15.17 6.38 1.03
C ASN A 63 -14.34 6.10 2.28
N ASP A 64 -15.00 5.89 3.42
CA ASP A 64 -14.35 5.34 4.61
C ASP A 64 -14.04 3.86 4.42
N ILE A 65 -12.77 3.50 4.63
CA ILE A 65 -12.26 2.15 4.41
C ILE A 65 -11.92 1.50 5.74
N TYR A 66 -12.70 0.50 6.13
CA TYR A 66 -12.46 -0.29 7.32
C TYR A 66 -11.74 -1.58 6.94
N LEU A 67 -10.52 -1.79 7.44
CA LEU A 67 -9.67 -2.90 7.07
C LEU A 67 -9.47 -3.86 8.24
N ASN A 68 -10.05 -5.07 8.12
CA ASN A 68 -9.93 -6.14 9.13
C ASN A 68 -8.60 -6.88 8.98
N VAL A 69 -7.74 -6.82 9.98
CA VAL A 69 -6.45 -7.53 10.01
C VAL A 69 -6.47 -8.80 10.89
N ALA A 70 -7.61 -9.13 11.51
CA ALA A 70 -7.72 -10.31 12.37
C ALA A 70 -7.82 -11.63 11.59
N SER A 71 -8.18 -11.58 10.31
CA SER A 71 -8.36 -12.77 9.46
C SER A 71 -7.21 -12.94 8.47
N GLY A 72 -7.03 -14.17 8.00
CA GLY A 72 -5.97 -14.49 7.05
C GLY A 72 -4.65 -14.93 7.72
N SER A 73 -3.57 -14.92 6.95
CA SER A 73 -2.25 -15.25 7.47
C SER A 73 -1.59 -14.04 8.16
N LYS A 74 -0.54 -14.30 8.96
CA LYS A 74 0.26 -13.23 9.57
C LYS A 74 0.82 -12.26 8.52
N ILE A 75 1.22 -12.76 7.34
CA ILE A 75 1.69 -11.92 6.24
C ILE A 75 0.58 -11.01 5.68
N HIS A 76 -0.69 -11.49 5.65
CA HIS A 76 -1.83 -10.64 5.29
C HIS A 76 -1.98 -9.48 6.28
N ALA A 77 -1.97 -9.77 7.58
CA ALA A 77 -2.09 -8.73 8.61
C ALA A 77 -1.00 -7.67 8.47
N VAL A 78 0.26 -8.12 8.32
CA VAL A 78 1.42 -7.22 8.13
C VAL A 78 1.26 -6.39 6.85
N GLY A 79 0.95 -7.03 5.71
CA GLY A 79 0.80 -6.36 4.42
C GLY A 79 -0.35 -5.35 4.41
N CYS A 80 -1.47 -5.70 5.04
CA CYS A 80 -2.61 -4.81 5.21
C CYS A 80 -2.27 -3.59 6.06
N MET A 81 -1.61 -3.78 7.22
CA MET A 81 -1.18 -2.66 8.07
C MET A 81 -0.16 -1.77 7.36
N MET A 82 0.83 -2.36 6.68
CA MET A 82 1.80 -1.57 5.89
C MET A 82 1.11 -0.76 4.80
N ALA A 83 0.13 -1.33 4.09
CA ALA A 83 -0.63 -0.61 3.08
C ALA A 83 -1.39 0.58 3.69
N CYS A 84 -2.04 0.41 4.85
CA CYS A 84 -2.69 1.50 5.57
C CYS A 84 -1.70 2.61 5.90
N MET A 85 -0.51 2.28 6.41
CA MET A 85 0.50 3.26 6.80
C MET A 85 1.14 3.99 5.60
N ILE A 86 1.27 3.31 4.44
CA ILE A 86 1.91 3.88 3.24
C ILE A 86 0.94 4.76 2.45
N PHE A 87 -0.34 4.38 2.39
CA PHE A 87 -1.30 4.99 1.47
C PHE A 87 -2.39 5.82 2.16
N ASP A 88 -2.31 6.00 3.48
CA ASP A 88 -3.23 6.85 4.24
C ASP A 88 -2.82 8.32 4.11
N ASP A 89 -3.18 8.93 2.99
CA ASP A 89 -2.99 10.37 2.72
C ASP A 89 -4.18 11.24 3.16
N ARG A 90 -5.29 10.62 3.63
CA ARG A 90 -6.56 11.31 3.88
C ARG A 90 -7.27 10.96 5.18
N THR A 91 -6.68 10.18 6.05
CA THR A 91 -7.27 9.76 7.35
C THR A 91 -8.60 9.00 7.26
N ASN A 92 -8.97 8.49 6.09
CA ASN A 92 -10.21 7.71 5.90
C ASN A 92 -9.99 6.19 5.90
N ILE A 93 -8.81 5.73 6.34
CA ILE A 93 -8.46 4.31 6.42
C ILE A 93 -8.42 3.91 7.90
N HIS A 94 -9.25 2.96 8.25
CA HIS A 94 -9.48 2.52 9.63
C HIS A 94 -9.14 1.03 9.79
N PRO A 95 -7.86 0.66 10.00
CA PRO A 95 -7.53 -0.73 10.31
C PRO A 95 -8.03 -1.10 11.70
N TYR A 96 -8.52 -2.33 11.83
CA TYR A 96 -9.01 -2.85 13.09
C TYR A 96 -8.72 -4.33 13.26
N TYR A 97 -8.64 -4.75 14.51
CA TYR A 97 -8.54 -6.14 14.90
C TYR A 97 -9.85 -6.60 15.54
N ALA A 98 -10.48 -7.62 14.98
CA ALA A 98 -11.66 -8.25 15.55
C ALA A 98 -11.21 -9.39 16.47
N GLN A 99 -11.33 -9.22 17.79
CA GLN A 99 -11.03 -10.23 18.77
C GLN A 99 -12.09 -11.31 18.75
N ALA A 100 -11.68 -12.55 18.62
CA ALA A 100 -12.61 -13.66 18.68
C ALA A 100 -13.06 -13.92 20.14
N LYS A 101 -14.34 -14.27 20.31
CA LYS A 101 -14.90 -14.64 21.61
C LYS A 101 -14.39 -15.99 22.10
N GLU A 102 -14.22 -16.93 21.18
CA GLU A 102 -13.83 -18.30 21.52
C GLU A 102 -12.70 -18.78 20.59
N TYR A 103 -11.73 -19.47 21.21
CA TYR A 103 -10.60 -20.13 20.55
C TYR A 103 -10.64 -21.62 20.87
N PRO A 104 -11.51 -22.41 20.23
CA PRO A 104 -11.59 -23.84 20.50
C PRO A 104 -10.28 -24.54 20.14
N GLN A 105 -10.02 -25.67 20.77
CA GLN A 105 -8.86 -26.49 20.41
C GLN A 105 -8.96 -26.91 18.94
N TYR A 106 -7.87 -26.68 18.22
CA TYR A 106 -7.76 -27.05 16.82
C TYR A 106 -7.88 -28.57 16.62
N LYS A 107 -8.89 -28.99 15.87
CA LYS A 107 -9.10 -30.39 15.47
C LYS A 107 -9.19 -30.47 13.94
N GLY A 108 -8.05 -30.57 13.25
CA GLY A 108 -8.02 -30.72 11.81
C GLY A 108 -8.48 -29.48 11.02
N ASN A 109 -9.57 -29.61 10.24
CA ASN A 109 -10.07 -28.57 9.35
C ASN A 109 -11.17 -27.68 9.97
N ASP A 110 -11.40 -27.80 11.26
CA ASP A 110 -12.44 -27.04 11.94
C ASP A 110 -12.13 -25.55 12.00
N GLN A 111 -13.18 -24.75 12.13
CA GLN A 111 -13.05 -23.32 12.33
C GLN A 111 -12.28 -23.04 13.62
N GLN A 112 -11.23 -22.22 13.54
CA GLN A 112 -10.32 -21.96 14.66
C GLN A 112 -10.83 -20.92 15.65
N THR A 113 -11.81 -20.10 15.26
CA THR A 113 -12.34 -19.02 16.09
C THR A 113 -13.82 -18.85 15.88
N PHE A 114 -14.54 -18.45 16.93
CA PHE A 114 -15.98 -18.19 16.88
C PHE A 114 -16.33 -16.84 17.53
N GLY A 115 -17.31 -16.18 16.94
CA GLY A 115 -17.87 -14.92 17.43
C GLY A 115 -16.88 -13.76 17.36
N VAL A 116 -17.34 -12.60 17.76
CA VAL A 116 -16.53 -11.41 17.99
C VAL A 116 -16.82 -10.95 19.42
N GLU A 117 -15.79 -10.79 20.22
CA GLU A 117 -15.88 -10.27 21.57
C GLU A 117 -15.75 -8.76 21.55
N ASP A 118 -14.72 -8.24 20.85
CA ASP A 118 -14.43 -6.82 20.77
C ASP A 118 -13.78 -6.45 19.42
N ILE A 119 -13.83 -5.16 19.10
CA ILE A 119 -13.20 -4.58 17.91
C ILE A 119 -12.22 -3.52 18.36
N HIS A 120 -10.93 -3.80 18.20
CA HIS A 120 -9.86 -2.89 18.56
C HIS A 120 -9.43 -2.06 17.34
N PRO A 121 -9.67 -0.74 17.33
CA PRO A 121 -9.06 0.15 16.34
C PRO A 121 -7.54 0.08 16.45
N LEU A 122 -6.86 0.02 15.33
CA LEU A 122 -5.40 -0.01 15.30
C LEU A 122 -4.87 1.37 14.90
N PRO A 123 -3.84 1.88 15.60
CA PRO A 123 -3.23 3.15 15.24
C PRO A 123 -2.49 3.02 13.90
N THR A 124 -2.60 4.07 13.08
CA THR A 124 -1.79 4.22 11.86
C THR A 124 -0.82 5.37 12.03
N TYR A 125 0.36 5.20 11.44
CA TYR A 125 1.37 6.23 11.32
C TYR A 125 1.76 6.31 9.86
N GLN A 126 1.70 7.48 9.26
CA GLN A 126 2.07 7.65 7.87
C GLN A 126 3.56 7.33 7.68
N ILE A 127 3.84 6.28 6.92
CA ILE A 127 5.19 5.99 6.43
C ILE A 127 5.44 6.96 5.27
N ARG A 128 6.40 7.88 5.44
CA ARG A 128 6.81 8.77 4.36
C ARG A 128 7.33 7.94 3.20
N THR A 129 6.62 7.98 2.08
CA THR A 129 7.13 7.38 0.84
C THR A 129 8.19 8.31 0.26
N PRO A 130 9.32 7.78 -0.20
CA PRO A 130 10.33 8.59 -0.86
C PRO A 130 9.73 9.33 -2.06
N ASN A 131 10.18 10.57 -2.26
CA ASN A 131 9.72 11.37 -3.40
C ASN A 131 9.99 10.62 -4.73
N PRO A 132 8.97 10.40 -5.58
CA PRO A 132 9.15 9.68 -6.85
C PRO A 132 10.24 10.25 -7.75
N LYS A 133 10.46 11.58 -7.71
CA LYS A 133 11.54 12.25 -8.45
C LYS A 133 12.91 11.85 -7.93
N LEU A 134 13.08 11.72 -6.59
CA LEU A 134 14.32 11.26 -5.99
C LEU A 134 14.62 9.80 -6.34
N LEU A 135 13.58 8.94 -6.32
CA LEU A 135 13.71 7.54 -6.76
C LEU A 135 14.14 7.43 -8.23
N SER A 136 13.54 8.25 -9.11
CA SER A 136 13.90 8.30 -10.52
C SER A 136 15.34 8.81 -10.73
N ALA A 137 15.77 9.81 -9.95
CA ALA A 137 17.14 10.31 -9.96
C ALA A 137 18.13 9.24 -9.52
N LEU A 138 17.84 8.49 -8.44
CA LEU A 138 18.68 7.37 -8.01
C LEU A 138 18.74 6.25 -9.04
N ALA A 139 17.63 5.92 -9.68
CA ALA A 139 17.58 4.91 -10.74
C ALA A 139 18.45 5.32 -11.94
N LEU A 140 18.45 6.61 -12.28
CA LEU A 140 19.31 7.18 -13.33
C LEU A 140 20.80 7.03 -12.98
N VAL A 141 21.18 7.44 -11.76
CA VAL A 141 22.57 7.29 -11.28
C VAL A 141 22.99 5.82 -11.27
N LYS A 142 22.13 4.93 -10.76
CA LYS A 142 22.38 3.48 -10.76
C LYS A 142 22.60 2.91 -12.17
N LYS A 143 21.82 3.37 -13.15
CA LYS A 143 21.90 2.91 -14.54
C LYS A 143 23.17 3.36 -15.24
N LYS A 144 23.61 4.61 -15.01
CA LYS A 144 24.77 5.22 -15.70
C LYS A 144 26.08 5.06 -14.93
N GLY A 145 26.02 4.72 -13.64
CA GLY A 145 27.20 4.60 -12.78
C GLY A 145 27.69 5.98 -12.33
N LYS A 146 28.86 6.41 -12.85
CA LYS A 146 29.40 7.74 -12.57
C LYS A 146 28.82 8.77 -13.55
N LEU A 147 28.32 9.89 -13.02
CA LEU A 147 27.82 11.03 -13.76
C LEU A 147 28.54 12.31 -13.31
N THR A 148 28.86 13.17 -14.24
CA THR A 148 29.21 14.55 -13.91
C THR A 148 27.96 15.32 -13.53
N LYS A 149 28.09 16.39 -12.75
CA LYS A 149 26.96 17.25 -12.38
C LYS A 149 26.24 17.81 -13.60
N LYS A 150 26.98 18.11 -14.68
CA LYS A 150 26.43 18.61 -15.92
C LYS A 150 25.52 17.56 -16.60
N GLU A 151 26.01 16.34 -16.77
CA GLU A 151 25.25 15.23 -17.35
C GLU A 151 24.00 14.91 -16.51
N PHE A 152 24.16 14.91 -15.17
CA PHE A 152 23.03 14.64 -14.29
C PHE A 152 21.96 15.75 -14.39
N ALA A 153 22.36 17.03 -14.46
CA ALA A 153 21.44 18.13 -14.61
C ALA A 153 20.68 18.08 -15.95
N GLU A 154 21.39 17.70 -17.02
CA GLU A 154 20.78 17.54 -18.35
C GLU A 154 19.76 16.40 -18.38
N ASP A 155 20.14 15.23 -17.91
CA ASP A 155 19.23 14.08 -17.80
C ASP A 155 18.03 14.36 -16.89
N ALA A 156 18.26 15.01 -15.74
CA ALA A 156 17.20 15.36 -14.80
C ALA A 156 16.20 16.37 -15.39
N THR A 157 16.67 17.28 -16.24
CA THR A 157 15.80 18.20 -16.99
C THR A 157 14.99 17.45 -18.04
N ASN A 158 15.64 16.60 -18.84
CA ASN A 158 15.00 15.82 -19.91
C ASN A 158 13.92 14.84 -19.37
N LEU A 159 14.07 14.39 -18.13
CA LEU A 159 13.11 13.50 -17.44
C LEU A 159 12.10 14.25 -16.56
N ASP A 160 12.01 15.58 -16.68
CA ASP A 160 11.12 16.42 -15.86
C ASP A 160 11.29 16.24 -14.34
N LEU A 161 12.49 15.80 -13.89
CA LEU A 161 12.79 15.66 -12.46
C LEU A 161 13.02 17.02 -11.81
N ILE A 162 13.58 17.98 -12.58
CA ILE A 162 13.80 19.36 -12.17
C ILE A 162 13.18 20.32 -13.17
N SER A 163 12.76 21.48 -12.70
CA SER A 163 12.30 22.59 -13.53
C SER A 163 13.31 23.75 -13.46
N VAL A 164 13.55 24.40 -14.60
CA VAL A 164 14.46 25.54 -14.70
C VAL A 164 13.67 26.79 -15.08
N GLY A 165 13.60 27.74 -14.15
CA GLY A 165 12.83 28.98 -14.33
C GLY A 165 13.55 30.10 -15.06
N ALA A 166 14.85 29.91 -15.42
CA ALA A 166 15.65 30.90 -16.13
C ALA A 166 15.71 30.64 -17.63
N ARG A 167 15.94 31.70 -18.40
CA ARG A 167 16.19 31.65 -19.84
C ARG A 167 17.55 32.29 -20.14
N ASP A 168 18.16 31.85 -21.22
CA ASP A 168 19.38 32.42 -21.80
C ASP A 168 20.65 32.28 -20.91
N GLU A 169 21.40 33.35 -20.70
CA GLU A 169 22.75 33.32 -20.09
C GLU A 169 22.81 32.68 -18.70
N ASN A 170 21.73 32.72 -17.95
CA ASN A 170 21.68 32.15 -16.58
C ASN A 170 21.10 30.73 -16.53
N TYR A 171 20.75 30.14 -17.66
CA TYR A 171 20.08 28.84 -17.71
C TYR A 171 20.89 27.71 -17.07
N GLU A 172 22.16 27.60 -17.39
CA GLU A 172 23.05 26.55 -16.84
C GLU A 172 23.18 26.69 -15.32
N GLN A 173 23.36 27.89 -14.83
CA GLN A 173 23.47 28.17 -13.39
C GLN A 173 22.20 27.83 -12.64
N ALA A 174 21.05 28.23 -13.19
CA ALA A 174 19.73 27.93 -12.63
C ALA A 174 19.44 26.42 -12.66
N ARG A 175 19.88 25.71 -13.69
CA ARG A 175 19.76 24.25 -13.84
C ARG A 175 20.54 23.53 -12.76
N PHE A 176 21.80 23.92 -12.49
CA PHE A 176 22.60 23.36 -11.40
C PHE A 176 22.02 23.66 -10.03
N ALA A 177 21.56 24.89 -9.78
CA ALA A 177 20.90 25.26 -8.54
C ALA A 177 19.61 24.46 -8.30
N SER A 178 18.83 24.25 -9.35
CA SER A 178 17.62 23.42 -9.29
C SER A 178 17.93 21.94 -9.00
N LEU A 179 19.00 21.40 -9.62
CA LEU A 179 19.47 20.04 -9.35
C LEU A 179 19.91 19.89 -7.88
N ASP A 180 20.74 20.80 -7.38
CA ASP A 180 21.20 20.76 -6.00
C ASP A 180 20.06 20.82 -5.02
N LYS A 181 19.17 21.80 -5.16
CA LYS A 181 18.05 22.03 -4.24
C LYS A 181 17.00 20.90 -4.24
N ASN A 182 16.68 20.40 -5.43
CA ASN A 182 15.52 19.50 -5.58
C ASN A 182 15.89 18.02 -5.62
N ILE A 183 17.17 17.69 -5.86
CA ILE A 183 17.63 16.29 -6.00
C ILE A 183 18.80 16.01 -5.06
N ILE A 184 19.94 16.70 -5.19
CA ILE A 184 21.17 16.32 -4.49
C ILE A 184 21.02 16.50 -2.98
N GLN A 185 20.69 17.71 -2.52
CA GLN A 185 20.53 17.98 -1.09
C GLN A 185 19.45 17.10 -0.41
N PRO A 186 18.25 16.89 -1.00
CA PRO A 186 17.30 15.95 -0.44
C PRO A 186 17.82 14.51 -0.36
N LEU A 187 18.57 14.03 -1.37
CA LEU A 187 19.16 12.69 -1.33
C LEU A 187 20.21 12.57 -0.24
N GLU A 188 21.10 13.57 -0.09
CA GLU A 188 22.11 13.61 0.96
C GLU A 188 21.48 13.67 2.36
N ASN A 189 20.40 14.44 2.54
CA ASN A 189 19.72 14.60 3.83
C ASN A 189 18.90 13.38 4.26
N GLU A 190 18.31 12.65 3.30
CA GLU A 190 17.45 11.52 3.61
C GLU A 190 18.22 10.18 3.60
N TRP A 191 19.29 10.06 2.82
CA TRP A 191 19.96 8.77 2.57
C TRP A 191 21.49 8.85 2.51
N GLY A 192 22.09 9.98 2.80
CA GLY A 192 23.55 10.25 2.77
C GLY A 192 24.37 9.76 3.94
#